data_5a24513e732d6bbee4236f4e95c2aed9
#
_entry.id   5a24513e732d6bbee4236f4e95c2aed9
#
_cell.length_a   1.000
_cell.length_b   1.000
_cell.length_c   1.000
_cell.angle_alpha   90.00
_cell.angle_beta   90.00
_cell.angle_gamma   90.00
#
_symmetry.space_group_name_H-M   'P 1'
#
loop_
_entity.id
_entity.type
_entity.pdbx_description
1 polymer ?
#
loop_
_entity_poly.entity_id
_entity_poly.type
_entity_poly.pdbx_seq_one_letter_code
_entity_poly.pdbx_strand_id
1 'polypeptide(L)'
;LYKKLRPGEPPSVSGGQQLLHSRFFDPKRYDLGRVGRYKINKKLRLTVPDNIRTLTHEDVLSSIDYLINLELDIGGASLDDIDHLGNRRVRSVGELLQNQVRVGLNRLERIIKERMTVGETDSLTPAQLVNPKPLVAAIKEFFGSSQLSQFMDQTNPLAELTHKRRISALGPGGLTRERAGFAVRDIHPSHYGRLCPIETPEGPNAGLINSLATHARVNEYGFIETPFWKVDKGRVVKSGDPIYLSADLEDECRVAPGDVATDEDGLILADLIPVRYRQDFEKVPPLQVDYVQLSPVQVISVATSLIPFLEHDDANRALMGSNMQRQAVPLLRPERPLVGTGLESQVARDSGMVPITKVNGTVSYVDANEIIVRDDEG
;
A
#
# COMPACT_ATOMS: atom_id res chain seq x y z
N LEU A 1 -24.18 -18.93 21.16
CA LEU A 1 -23.72 -19.08 19.77
C LEU A 1 -24.49 -20.18 19.04
N TYR A 2 -24.54 -21.42 19.58
CA TYR A 2 -25.20 -22.57 18.95
C TYR A 2 -26.68 -22.29 18.65
N LYS A 3 -27.45 -21.81 19.63
CA LYS A 3 -28.87 -21.44 19.47
C LYS A 3 -29.11 -20.36 18.39
N LYS A 4 -28.17 -19.41 18.24
CA LYS A 4 -28.28 -18.35 17.23
C LYS A 4 -27.94 -18.81 15.82
N LEU A 5 -27.02 -19.78 15.68
CA LEU A 5 -26.54 -20.26 14.37
C LEU A 5 -27.35 -21.44 13.84
N ARG A 6 -27.98 -22.22 14.73
CA ARG A 6 -28.85 -23.37 14.37
C ARG A 6 -30.17 -23.28 15.14
N PRO A 7 -31.03 -22.33 14.73
CA PRO A 7 -32.36 -22.23 15.35
C PRO A 7 -33.17 -23.51 15.02
N GLY A 8 -33.76 -24.13 16.07
CA GLY A 8 -34.57 -25.35 15.93
C GLY A 8 -33.85 -26.65 16.33
N GLU A 9 -32.54 -26.68 16.46
CA GLU A 9 -31.83 -27.83 17.02
C GLU A 9 -31.72 -27.75 18.55
N PRO A 10 -31.85 -28.86 19.28
CA PRO A 10 -31.64 -28.87 20.72
C PRO A 10 -30.15 -28.55 21.03
N PRO A 11 -29.89 -27.63 21.95
CA PRO A 11 -28.51 -27.22 22.25
C PRO A 11 -27.78 -28.36 22.97
N SER A 12 -26.66 -28.80 22.41
CA SER A 12 -25.74 -29.76 23.06
C SER A 12 -24.38 -29.07 23.27
N VAL A 13 -23.69 -29.44 24.35
CA VAL A 13 -22.35 -28.92 24.66
C VAL A 13 -21.34 -29.39 23.62
N SER A 14 -21.38 -30.69 23.28
CA SER A 14 -20.48 -31.28 22.25
C SER A 14 -20.70 -30.65 20.86
N GLY A 15 -21.96 -30.43 20.43
CA GLY A 15 -22.28 -29.76 19.18
C GLY A 15 -21.82 -28.31 19.18
N GLY A 16 -21.92 -27.62 20.32
CA GLY A 16 -21.41 -26.27 20.49
C GLY A 16 -19.89 -26.18 20.37
N GLN A 17 -19.16 -27.10 20.99
CA GLN A 17 -17.71 -27.19 20.90
C GLN A 17 -17.24 -27.49 19.47
N GLN A 18 -17.85 -28.47 18.80
CA GLN A 18 -17.55 -28.78 17.41
C GLN A 18 -17.80 -27.58 16.47
N LEU A 19 -18.90 -26.87 16.66
CA LEU A 19 -19.24 -25.70 15.87
C LEU A 19 -18.23 -24.57 16.06
N LEU A 20 -17.81 -24.34 17.31
CA LEU A 20 -16.81 -23.33 17.65
C LEU A 20 -15.45 -23.69 17.08
N HIS A 21 -15.03 -24.95 17.28
CA HIS A 21 -13.76 -25.46 16.72
C HIS A 21 -13.74 -25.33 15.20
N SER A 22 -14.77 -25.80 14.51
CA SER A 22 -14.84 -25.76 13.05
C SER A 22 -14.86 -24.34 12.48
N ARG A 23 -15.32 -23.34 13.21
CA ARG A 23 -15.41 -21.94 12.74
C ARG A 23 -14.14 -21.15 12.90
N PHE A 24 -13.39 -21.38 13.98
CA PHE A 24 -12.29 -20.49 14.37
C PHE A 24 -10.94 -21.21 14.50
N PHE A 25 -10.93 -22.52 14.72
CA PHE A 25 -9.72 -23.27 15.01
C PHE A 25 -9.36 -24.31 13.93
N ASP A 26 -10.26 -24.55 12.98
CA ASP A 26 -10.02 -25.51 11.88
C ASP A 26 -9.31 -24.81 10.71
N PRO A 27 -8.05 -25.18 10.37
CA PRO A 27 -7.30 -24.57 9.29
C PRO A 27 -7.92 -24.76 7.88
N LYS A 28 -8.85 -25.72 7.73
CA LYS A 28 -9.59 -25.93 6.48
C LYS A 28 -10.71 -24.92 6.25
N ARG A 29 -11.20 -24.31 7.32
CA ARG A 29 -12.38 -23.42 7.30
C ARG A 29 -12.10 -21.97 7.69
N TYR A 30 -11.03 -21.74 8.43
CA TYR A 30 -10.65 -20.43 8.91
C TYR A 30 -9.18 -20.14 8.57
N ASP A 31 -8.96 -19.01 7.93
CA ASP A 31 -7.62 -18.50 7.62
C ASP A 31 -7.57 -17.01 7.99
N LEU A 32 -6.85 -16.69 9.03
CA LEU A 32 -6.60 -15.32 9.49
C LEU A 32 -5.70 -14.57 8.52
N GLY A 33 -4.93 -15.30 7.71
CA GLY A 33 -3.88 -14.74 6.88
C GLY A 33 -2.65 -14.27 7.68
N ARG A 34 -1.56 -14.02 6.98
CA ARG A 34 -0.30 -13.55 7.57
C ARG A 34 -0.48 -12.16 8.21
N VAL A 35 -1.17 -11.26 7.51
CA VAL A 35 -1.42 -9.90 7.99
C VAL A 35 -2.30 -9.87 9.23
N GLY A 36 -3.35 -10.69 9.28
CA GLY A 36 -4.22 -10.80 10.45
C GLY A 36 -3.46 -11.29 11.69
N ARG A 37 -2.60 -12.31 11.54
CA ARG A 37 -1.73 -12.80 12.63
C ARG A 37 -0.79 -11.68 13.13
N TYR A 38 -0.11 -10.99 12.22
CA TYR A 38 0.76 -9.87 12.56
C TYR A 38 0.01 -8.78 13.35
N LYS A 39 -1.18 -8.38 12.90
CA LYS A 39 -1.97 -7.32 13.57
C LYS A 39 -2.48 -7.76 14.95
N ILE A 40 -2.97 -9.01 15.11
CA ILE A 40 -3.40 -9.53 16.41
C ILE A 40 -2.22 -9.60 17.38
N ASN A 41 -1.09 -10.15 16.96
CA ASN A 41 0.11 -10.24 17.79
C ASN A 41 0.55 -8.84 18.26
N LYS A 42 0.60 -7.87 17.34
CA LYS A 42 0.98 -6.49 17.66
C LYS A 42 0.00 -5.82 18.63
N LYS A 43 -1.32 -5.90 18.35
CA LYS A 43 -2.37 -5.24 19.15
C LYS A 43 -2.50 -5.82 20.54
N LEU A 44 -2.44 -7.14 20.67
CA LEU A 44 -2.61 -7.87 21.93
C LEU A 44 -1.28 -8.21 22.60
N ARG A 45 -0.15 -7.79 22.04
CA ARG A 45 1.22 -8.07 22.52
C ARG A 45 1.48 -9.56 22.71
N LEU A 46 1.02 -10.38 21.73
CA LEU A 46 1.20 -11.81 21.71
C LEU A 46 2.44 -12.22 20.92
N THR A 47 3.00 -13.37 21.25
CA THR A 47 4.18 -13.96 20.59
C THR A 47 3.84 -15.23 19.80
N VAL A 48 2.61 -15.34 19.30
CA VAL A 48 2.18 -16.50 18.52
C VAL A 48 2.92 -16.52 17.18
N PRO A 49 3.50 -17.68 16.76
CA PRO A 49 4.22 -17.78 15.50
C PRO A 49 3.38 -17.43 14.27
N ASP A 50 3.96 -16.76 13.27
CA ASP A 50 3.28 -16.28 12.06
C ASP A 50 2.77 -17.41 11.14
N ASN A 51 3.25 -18.63 11.30
CA ASN A 51 2.76 -19.80 10.58
C ASN A 51 1.40 -20.29 11.07
N ILE A 52 0.98 -19.90 12.29
CA ILE A 52 -0.33 -20.26 12.85
C ILE A 52 -1.37 -19.27 12.32
N ARG A 53 -2.15 -19.73 11.34
CA ARG A 53 -3.18 -18.92 10.66
C ARG A 53 -4.59 -19.11 11.19
N THR A 54 -4.78 -19.92 12.21
CA THR A 54 -6.04 -20.07 12.93
C THR A 54 -6.00 -19.28 14.23
N LEU A 55 -7.15 -18.95 14.81
CA LEU A 55 -7.17 -18.40 16.14
C LEU A 55 -6.65 -19.42 17.15
N THR A 56 -6.06 -18.94 18.23
CA THR A 56 -5.67 -19.72 19.41
C THR A 56 -6.58 -19.38 20.58
N HIS A 57 -6.58 -20.19 21.64
CA HIS A 57 -7.30 -19.86 22.86
C HIS A 57 -6.76 -18.59 23.52
N GLU A 58 -5.47 -18.37 23.41
CA GLU A 58 -4.80 -17.16 23.90
C GLU A 58 -5.30 -15.89 23.18
N ASP A 59 -5.44 -15.96 21.84
CA ASP A 59 -6.00 -14.84 21.07
C ASP A 59 -7.41 -14.43 21.57
N VAL A 60 -8.25 -15.44 21.85
CA VAL A 60 -9.62 -15.18 22.31
C VAL A 60 -9.63 -14.57 23.71
N LEU A 61 -8.85 -15.12 24.64
CA LEU A 61 -8.75 -14.61 26.00
C LEU A 61 -8.19 -13.21 26.05
N SER A 62 -7.10 -12.96 25.35
CA SER A 62 -6.47 -11.64 25.28
C SER A 62 -7.37 -10.60 24.59
N SER A 63 -8.17 -11.02 23.61
CA SER A 63 -9.16 -10.12 22.98
C SER A 63 -10.26 -9.70 23.96
N ILE A 64 -10.71 -10.64 24.81
CA ILE A 64 -11.70 -10.35 25.84
C ILE A 64 -11.10 -9.44 26.92
N ASP A 65 -9.89 -9.73 27.36
CA ASP A 65 -9.18 -8.89 28.33
C ASP A 65 -8.98 -7.47 27.79
N TYR A 66 -8.54 -7.33 26.52
CA TYR A 66 -8.42 -6.04 25.89
C TYR A 66 -9.75 -5.28 25.80
N LEU A 67 -10.84 -5.97 25.50
CA LEU A 67 -12.18 -5.36 25.45
C LEU A 67 -12.63 -4.87 26.84
N ILE A 68 -12.36 -5.64 27.91
CA ILE A 68 -12.65 -5.24 29.29
C ILE A 68 -11.81 -4.02 29.69
N ASN A 69 -10.52 -4.03 29.36
CA ASN A 69 -9.61 -2.90 29.62
C ASN A 69 -10.05 -1.63 28.88
N LEU A 70 -10.57 -1.77 27.67
CA LEU A 70 -11.13 -0.66 26.88
C LEU A 70 -12.39 -0.07 27.54
N GLU A 71 -13.30 -0.91 28.02
CA GLU A 71 -14.53 -0.49 28.69
C GLU A 71 -14.24 0.21 30.03
N LEU A 72 -13.20 -0.25 30.72
CA LEU A 72 -12.78 0.31 32.02
C LEU A 72 -11.80 1.48 31.91
N ASP A 73 -11.36 1.81 30.72
CA ASP A 73 -10.31 2.82 30.44
C ASP A 73 -9.01 2.54 31.22
N ILE A 74 -8.60 1.27 31.25
CA ILE A 74 -7.42 0.78 31.98
C ILE A 74 -6.38 0.24 31.01
N GLY A 75 -5.11 0.28 31.39
CA GLY A 75 -4.05 -0.43 30.70
C GLY A 75 -3.62 0.16 29.34
N GLY A 76 -4.06 1.38 29.01
CA GLY A 76 -3.72 2.03 27.73
C GLY A 76 -4.40 1.39 26.51
N ALA A 77 -5.48 0.65 26.72
CA ALA A 77 -6.32 0.17 25.65
C ALA A 77 -7.01 1.37 24.95
N SER A 78 -6.98 1.39 23.62
CA SER A 78 -7.54 2.48 22.82
C SER A 78 -8.38 1.93 21.66
N LEU A 79 -9.39 2.70 21.27
CA LEU A 79 -10.13 2.43 20.04
C LEU A 79 -9.21 2.60 18.82
N ASP A 80 -9.37 1.72 17.84
CA ASP A 80 -8.65 1.84 16.59
C ASP A 80 -9.30 2.90 15.70
N ASP A 81 -8.48 3.77 15.14
CA ASP A 81 -8.90 4.65 14.08
C ASP A 81 -8.96 3.86 12.76
N ILE A 82 -10.15 3.80 12.15
CA ILE A 82 -10.41 3.03 10.93
C ILE A 82 -9.69 3.64 9.73
N ASP A 83 -9.53 4.96 9.69
CA ASP A 83 -8.94 5.67 8.56
C ASP A 83 -7.42 5.79 8.65
N HIS A 84 -6.83 5.40 9.76
CA HIS A 84 -5.39 5.39 9.97
C HIS A 84 -4.70 4.38 9.05
N LEU A 85 -3.62 4.79 8.36
CA LEU A 85 -2.87 3.91 7.43
C LEU A 85 -2.13 2.74 8.11
N GLY A 86 -2.01 2.75 9.42
CA GLY A 86 -1.63 1.58 10.20
C GLY A 86 -2.70 0.48 10.22
N ASN A 87 -3.98 0.80 9.95
CA ASN A 87 -5.10 -0.13 9.91
C ASN A 87 -5.64 -0.35 8.49
N ARG A 88 -5.38 0.57 7.56
CA ARG A 88 -5.69 0.44 6.14
C ARG A 88 -4.46 0.01 5.38
N ARG A 89 -4.57 -1.10 4.64
CA ARG A 89 -3.47 -1.64 3.84
C ARG A 89 -3.78 -1.62 2.36
N VAL A 90 -2.75 -1.63 1.55
CA VAL A 90 -2.83 -1.74 0.09
C VAL A 90 -2.74 -3.21 -0.30
N ARG A 91 -3.63 -3.65 -1.18
CA ARG A 91 -3.54 -4.95 -1.84
C ARG A 91 -2.89 -4.75 -3.20
N SER A 92 -1.71 -5.31 -3.39
CA SER A 92 -0.99 -5.27 -4.66
C SER A 92 -1.62 -6.19 -5.70
N VAL A 93 -1.21 -6.03 -6.96
CA VAL A 93 -1.66 -6.86 -8.09
C VAL A 93 -1.44 -8.34 -7.81
N GLY A 94 -0.30 -8.72 -7.21
CA GLY A 94 0.01 -10.11 -6.87
C GLY A 94 -1.02 -10.74 -5.93
N GLU A 95 -1.45 -10.03 -4.89
CA GLU A 95 -2.48 -10.50 -3.95
C GLU A 95 -3.86 -10.63 -4.63
N LEU A 96 -4.22 -9.65 -5.47
CA LEU A 96 -5.47 -9.69 -6.23
C LEU A 96 -5.51 -10.89 -7.19
N LEU A 97 -4.42 -11.15 -7.91
CA LEU A 97 -4.28 -12.31 -8.78
C LEU A 97 -4.31 -13.63 -8.00
N GLN A 98 -3.60 -13.71 -6.87
CA GLN A 98 -3.63 -14.89 -6.00
C GLN A 98 -5.05 -15.24 -5.57
N ASN A 99 -5.87 -14.25 -5.22
CA ASN A 99 -7.26 -14.47 -4.85
C ASN A 99 -8.08 -15.02 -6.03
N GLN A 100 -7.87 -14.53 -7.26
CA GLN A 100 -8.55 -15.06 -8.45
C GLN A 100 -8.10 -16.48 -8.79
N VAL A 101 -6.81 -16.76 -8.69
CA VAL A 101 -6.28 -18.13 -8.85
C VAL A 101 -6.91 -19.07 -7.81
N ARG A 102 -7.01 -18.65 -6.55
CA ARG A 102 -7.66 -19.43 -5.48
C ARG A 102 -9.13 -19.73 -5.81
N VAL A 103 -9.88 -18.75 -6.30
CA VAL A 103 -11.27 -18.94 -6.73
C VAL A 103 -11.35 -19.95 -7.89
N GLY A 104 -10.49 -19.82 -8.88
CA GLY A 104 -10.39 -20.74 -10.01
C GLY A 104 -10.05 -22.17 -9.59
N LEU A 105 -9.09 -22.33 -8.67
CA LEU A 105 -8.70 -23.64 -8.12
C LEU A 105 -9.81 -24.27 -7.29
N ASN A 106 -10.53 -23.52 -6.48
CA ASN A 106 -11.67 -24.03 -5.71
C ASN A 106 -12.83 -24.50 -6.63
N ARG A 107 -13.07 -23.80 -7.73
CA ARG A 107 -14.02 -24.24 -8.76
C ARG A 107 -13.57 -25.53 -9.44
N LEU A 108 -12.27 -25.62 -9.75
CA LEU A 108 -11.66 -26.81 -10.34
C LEU A 108 -11.74 -28.01 -9.39
N GLU A 109 -11.39 -27.84 -8.12
CA GLU A 109 -11.47 -28.87 -7.09
C GLU A 109 -12.90 -29.44 -6.99
N ARG A 110 -13.90 -28.57 -6.97
CA ARG A 110 -15.30 -28.99 -6.92
C ARG A 110 -15.68 -29.86 -8.12
N ILE A 111 -15.31 -29.42 -9.35
CA ILE A 111 -15.59 -30.17 -10.58
C ILE A 111 -14.87 -31.54 -10.56
N ILE A 112 -13.64 -31.60 -10.09
CA ILE A 112 -12.89 -32.87 -9.97
C ILE A 112 -13.62 -33.83 -9.01
N LYS A 113 -14.02 -33.34 -7.82
CA LYS A 113 -14.77 -34.14 -6.83
C LYS A 113 -16.09 -34.67 -7.41
N GLU A 114 -16.86 -33.80 -8.11
CA GLU A 114 -18.08 -34.20 -8.78
C GLU A 114 -17.83 -35.30 -9.83
N ARG A 115 -16.80 -35.17 -10.67
CA ARG A 115 -16.45 -36.18 -11.69
C ARG A 115 -15.98 -37.49 -11.05
N MET A 116 -15.22 -37.44 -9.97
CA MET A 116 -14.79 -38.61 -9.24
C MET A 116 -15.97 -39.38 -8.60
N THR A 117 -17.02 -38.66 -8.20
CA THR A 117 -18.22 -39.26 -7.61
C THR A 117 -19.13 -39.92 -8.64
N VAL A 118 -19.19 -39.39 -9.86
CA VAL A 118 -20.10 -39.83 -10.94
C VAL A 118 -19.42 -40.84 -11.88
N GLY A 119 -18.08 -40.76 -12.02
CA GLY A 119 -17.34 -41.60 -12.97
C GLY A 119 -17.02 -43.01 -12.44
N GLU A 120 -16.91 -43.99 -13.35
CA GLU A 120 -16.37 -45.29 -13.04
C GLU A 120 -14.88 -45.19 -12.74
N THR A 121 -14.49 -45.55 -11.52
CA THR A 121 -13.14 -45.31 -10.96
C THR A 121 -12.01 -45.97 -11.76
N ASP A 122 -12.31 -47.10 -12.43
CA ASP A 122 -11.32 -47.90 -13.11
C ASP A 122 -10.88 -47.38 -14.50
N SER A 123 -11.65 -46.43 -15.07
CA SER A 123 -11.37 -45.85 -16.41
C SER A 123 -10.89 -44.40 -16.39
N LEU A 124 -10.83 -43.78 -15.21
CA LEU A 124 -10.51 -42.33 -15.09
C LEU A 124 -9.00 -42.07 -15.14
N THR A 125 -8.59 -41.21 -16.06
CA THR A 125 -7.23 -40.70 -16.11
C THR A 125 -7.15 -39.29 -15.53
N PRO A 126 -6.01 -38.84 -14.97
CA PRO A 126 -5.84 -37.47 -14.47
C PRO A 126 -6.15 -36.38 -15.55
N ALA A 127 -5.78 -36.63 -16.79
CA ALA A 127 -6.05 -35.74 -17.91
C ALA A 127 -7.56 -35.52 -18.20
N GLN A 128 -8.38 -36.53 -17.95
CA GLN A 128 -9.84 -36.45 -18.11
C GLN A 128 -10.50 -35.75 -16.93
N LEU A 129 -9.93 -35.91 -15.73
CA LEU A 129 -10.45 -35.26 -14.52
C LEU A 129 -10.17 -33.76 -14.47
N VAL A 130 -8.94 -33.38 -14.81
CA VAL A 130 -8.48 -32.00 -14.68
C VAL A 130 -8.83 -31.18 -15.93
N ASN A 131 -9.71 -30.20 -15.76
CA ASN A 131 -10.06 -29.25 -16.82
C ASN A 131 -9.59 -27.84 -16.43
N PRO A 132 -8.61 -27.23 -17.10
CA PRO A 132 -8.06 -25.93 -16.74
C PRO A 132 -8.99 -24.76 -17.04
N LYS A 133 -10.09 -24.97 -17.77
CA LYS A 133 -11.02 -23.88 -18.18
C LYS A 133 -11.52 -23.01 -17.04
N PRO A 134 -11.92 -23.51 -15.86
CA PRO A 134 -12.39 -22.67 -14.75
C PRO A 134 -11.32 -21.75 -14.20
N LEU A 135 -10.06 -22.18 -14.15
CA LEU A 135 -8.93 -21.35 -13.72
C LEU A 135 -8.64 -20.25 -14.76
N VAL A 136 -8.55 -20.62 -16.03
CA VAL A 136 -8.34 -19.66 -17.14
C VAL A 136 -9.48 -18.64 -17.20
N ALA A 137 -10.74 -19.09 -17.01
CA ALA A 137 -11.89 -18.20 -16.99
C ALA A 137 -11.82 -17.17 -15.85
N ALA A 138 -11.44 -17.59 -14.64
CA ALA A 138 -11.28 -16.68 -13.49
C ALA A 138 -10.20 -15.61 -13.73
N ILE A 139 -9.08 -15.99 -14.33
CA ILE A 139 -8.00 -15.05 -14.68
C ILE A 139 -8.45 -14.07 -15.77
N LYS A 140 -9.09 -14.59 -16.84
CA LYS A 140 -9.63 -13.75 -17.91
C LYS A 140 -10.71 -12.79 -17.43
N GLU A 141 -11.58 -13.22 -16.51
CA GLU A 141 -12.59 -12.39 -15.87
C GLU A 141 -11.96 -11.22 -15.11
N PHE A 142 -10.88 -11.47 -14.37
CA PHE A 142 -10.15 -10.41 -13.66
C PHE A 142 -9.58 -9.36 -14.61
N PHE A 143 -8.84 -9.77 -15.63
CA PHE A 143 -8.22 -8.82 -16.57
C PHE A 143 -9.22 -8.12 -17.49
N GLY A 144 -10.35 -8.76 -17.82
CA GLY A 144 -11.32 -8.22 -18.76
C GLY A 144 -12.46 -7.40 -18.14
N SER A 145 -12.82 -7.66 -16.87
CA SER A 145 -14.01 -7.05 -16.26
C SER A 145 -13.77 -6.46 -14.87
N SER A 146 -12.59 -6.59 -14.27
CA SER A 146 -12.30 -5.99 -12.97
C SER A 146 -12.18 -4.47 -13.08
N GLN A 147 -12.78 -3.75 -12.15
CA GLN A 147 -12.64 -2.28 -12.03
C GLN A 147 -11.19 -1.83 -11.82
N LEU A 148 -10.35 -2.68 -11.25
CA LEU A 148 -8.94 -2.38 -10.96
C LEU A 148 -8.01 -2.69 -12.14
N SER A 149 -8.45 -3.53 -13.10
CA SER A 149 -7.75 -3.75 -14.35
C SER A 149 -8.20 -2.69 -15.35
N GLN A 150 -7.32 -1.73 -15.62
CA GLN A 150 -7.64 -0.57 -16.45
C GLN A 150 -6.69 -0.49 -17.63
N PHE A 151 -7.14 0.15 -18.71
CA PHE A 151 -6.27 0.52 -19.81
C PHE A 151 -5.27 1.56 -19.32
N MET A 152 -3.98 1.35 -19.57
CA MET A 152 -2.94 2.24 -19.07
C MET A 152 -3.00 3.59 -19.78
N ASP A 153 -2.93 4.66 -19.00
CA ASP A 153 -2.80 6.02 -19.51
C ASP A 153 -1.37 6.22 -20.04
N GLN A 154 -1.21 6.41 -21.34
CA GLN A 154 0.07 6.54 -22.04
C GLN A 154 0.19 7.85 -22.83
N THR A 155 -0.55 8.88 -22.45
CA THR A 155 -0.51 10.18 -23.12
C THR A 155 0.90 10.78 -23.08
N ASN A 156 1.58 10.64 -21.97
CA ASN A 156 2.97 11.09 -21.76
C ASN A 156 3.66 10.21 -20.71
N PRO A 157 5.00 10.30 -20.54
CA PRO A 157 5.73 9.52 -19.55
C PRO A 157 5.21 9.69 -18.11
N LEU A 158 4.82 10.90 -17.73
CA LEU A 158 4.28 11.19 -16.41
C LEU A 158 2.93 10.51 -16.17
N ALA A 159 2.04 10.49 -17.17
CA ALA A 159 0.74 9.84 -17.09
C ALA A 159 0.89 8.33 -16.83
N GLU A 160 1.83 7.68 -17.50
CA GLU A 160 2.14 6.26 -17.29
C GLU A 160 2.64 5.99 -15.87
N LEU A 161 3.63 6.77 -15.40
CA LEU A 161 4.20 6.61 -14.06
C LEU A 161 3.17 6.83 -12.97
N THR A 162 2.37 7.88 -13.07
CA THR A 162 1.32 8.20 -12.08
C THR A 162 0.21 7.17 -12.06
N HIS A 163 -0.16 6.59 -13.22
CA HIS A 163 -1.13 5.51 -13.27
C HIS A 163 -0.66 4.27 -12.53
N LYS A 164 0.62 3.89 -12.69
CA LYS A 164 1.24 2.76 -11.98
C LYS A 164 1.33 2.96 -10.47
N ARG A 165 1.40 4.21 -9.99
CA ARG A 165 1.49 4.58 -8.57
C ARG A 165 0.15 4.95 -7.93
N ARG A 166 -0.96 4.72 -8.62
CA ARG A 166 -2.31 5.05 -8.14
C ARG A 166 -2.81 4.05 -7.12
N ILE A 167 -3.43 4.54 -6.06
CA ILE A 167 -4.04 3.76 -4.98
C ILE A 167 -5.53 4.06 -4.96
N SER A 168 -6.36 3.04 -5.20
CA SER A 168 -7.82 3.16 -5.24
C SER A 168 -8.45 2.54 -3.99
N ALA A 169 -9.38 3.26 -3.36
CA ALA A 169 -10.24 2.72 -2.31
C ALA A 169 -11.43 1.91 -2.86
N LEU A 170 -11.65 1.97 -4.17
CA LEU A 170 -12.75 1.31 -4.88
C LEU A 170 -12.36 -0.11 -5.32
N GLY A 171 -13.34 -0.89 -5.74
CA GLY A 171 -13.13 -2.19 -6.34
C GLY A 171 -13.50 -3.38 -5.45
N PRO A 172 -13.16 -4.61 -5.84
CA PRO A 172 -13.53 -5.83 -5.11
C PRO A 172 -12.98 -5.84 -3.68
N GLY A 173 -13.89 -5.91 -2.70
CA GLY A 173 -13.54 -5.83 -1.26
C GLY A 173 -13.17 -4.44 -0.76
N GLY A 174 -13.33 -3.40 -1.60
CA GLY A 174 -13.20 -1.99 -1.23
C GLY A 174 -14.56 -1.32 -1.03
N LEU A 175 -14.55 0.01 -1.11
CA LEU A 175 -15.74 0.84 -0.97
C LEU A 175 -16.50 0.99 -2.30
N THR A 176 -17.79 1.33 -2.21
CA THR A 176 -18.56 1.86 -3.33
C THR A 176 -18.69 3.37 -3.19
N ARG A 177 -18.84 4.08 -4.32
CA ARG A 177 -18.93 5.56 -4.31
C ARG A 177 -20.07 6.08 -3.43
N GLU A 178 -21.20 5.40 -3.45
CA GLU A 178 -22.38 5.79 -2.69
C GLU A 178 -22.23 5.57 -1.18
N ARG A 179 -21.38 4.61 -0.78
CA ARG A 179 -21.14 4.29 0.64
C ARG A 179 -19.95 5.04 1.23
N ALA A 180 -19.16 5.72 0.40
CA ALA A 180 -18.00 6.48 0.84
C ALA A 180 -18.46 7.86 1.37
N GLY A 181 -18.50 8.01 2.70
CA GLY A 181 -18.75 9.28 3.38
C GLY A 181 -17.57 10.25 3.29
N PHE A 182 -17.67 11.38 3.98
CA PHE A 182 -16.61 12.40 3.99
C PHE A 182 -15.34 11.89 4.70
N ALA A 183 -15.46 11.22 5.84
CA ALA A 183 -14.32 10.77 6.64
C ALA A 183 -13.29 9.95 5.83
N VAL A 184 -13.76 9.06 4.92
CA VAL A 184 -12.89 8.23 4.09
C VAL A 184 -12.18 9.02 2.97
N ARG A 185 -12.75 10.20 2.61
CA ARG A 185 -12.24 11.09 1.54
C ARG A 185 -11.32 12.17 2.08
N ASP A 186 -11.34 12.40 3.38
CA ASP A 186 -10.55 13.43 4.04
C ASP A 186 -9.06 13.04 4.09
N ILE A 187 -8.21 14.04 4.28
CA ILE A 187 -6.78 13.86 4.48
C ILE A 187 -6.55 13.53 5.95
N HIS A 188 -6.08 12.31 6.20
CA HIS A 188 -5.74 11.87 7.54
C HIS A 188 -4.28 12.20 7.88
N PRO A 189 -3.90 12.54 9.13
CA PRO A 189 -2.52 12.80 9.52
C PRO A 189 -1.53 11.67 9.18
N SER A 190 -1.96 10.40 9.20
CA SER A 190 -1.14 9.25 8.80
C SER A 190 -0.81 9.21 7.30
N HIS A 191 -1.46 10.03 6.47
CA HIS A 191 -1.16 10.15 5.04
C HIS A 191 0.18 10.84 4.77
N TYR A 192 0.71 11.55 5.75
CA TYR A 192 1.96 12.30 5.64
C TYR A 192 3.13 11.42 5.17
N GLY A 193 3.75 11.79 4.07
CA GLY A 193 4.83 11.04 3.44
C GLY A 193 4.43 9.71 2.79
N ARG A 194 3.14 9.34 2.78
CA ARG A 194 2.61 8.08 2.22
C ARG A 194 1.68 8.30 1.05
N LEU A 195 0.68 9.15 1.23
CA LEU A 195 -0.27 9.53 0.20
C LEU A 195 -0.19 11.03 -0.05
N CYS A 196 -0.18 11.43 -1.32
CA CYS A 196 -0.17 12.85 -1.67
C CYS A 196 -1.49 13.51 -1.26
N PRO A 197 -1.45 14.62 -0.51
CA PRO A 197 -2.67 15.32 -0.10
C PRO A 197 -3.30 16.16 -1.24
N ILE A 198 -2.58 16.36 -2.34
CA ILE A 198 -2.98 17.25 -3.44
C ILE A 198 -3.50 16.45 -4.62
N GLU A 199 -2.80 15.39 -5.05
CA GLU A 199 -3.15 14.64 -6.25
C GLU A 199 -4.31 13.68 -6.02
N THR A 200 -5.50 14.08 -6.45
CA THR A 200 -6.73 13.25 -6.47
C THR A 200 -7.58 13.69 -7.67
N PRO A 201 -8.43 12.81 -8.24
CA PRO A 201 -9.37 13.22 -9.26
C PRO A 201 -10.39 14.24 -8.73
N GLU A 202 -10.92 15.06 -9.63
CA GLU A 202 -12.06 15.93 -9.35
C GLU A 202 -13.37 15.16 -9.49
N GLY A 203 -14.39 15.57 -8.74
CA GLY A 203 -15.75 15.00 -8.83
C GLY A 203 -15.98 13.79 -7.89
N PRO A 204 -16.78 12.79 -8.33
CA PRO A 204 -17.28 11.71 -7.45
C PRO A 204 -16.18 10.83 -6.84
N ASN A 205 -15.01 10.76 -7.46
CA ASN A 205 -13.86 9.96 -7.01
C ASN A 205 -12.86 10.75 -6.16
N ALA A 206 -13.12 12.03 -5.86
CA ALA A 206 -12.24 12.83 -5.03
C ALA A 206 -12.02 12.19 -3.66
N GLY A 207 -10.76 12.05 -3.23
CA GLY A 207 -10.37 11.40 -1.99
C GLY A 207 -10.44 9.87 -1.97
N LEU A 208 -11.05 9.23 -2.99
CA LEU A 208 -11.13 7.76 -3.09
C LEU A 208 -10.04 7.16 -3.98
N ILE A 209 -9.47 7.97 -4.86
CA ILE A 209 -8.34 7.59 -5.70
C ILE A 209 -7.21 8.55 -5.36
N ASN A 210 -6.14 8.02 -4.80
CA ASN A 210 -4.99 8.79 -4.33
C ASN A 210 -3.72 8.31 -5.05
N SER A 211 -2.68 9.12 -4.98
CA SER A 211 -1.36 8.77 -5.50
C SER A 211 -0.37 8.55 -4.37
N LEU A 212 0.49 7.55 -4.54
CA LEU A 212 1.57 7.25 -3.62
C LEU A 212 2.57 8.42 -3.59
N ALA A 213 3.01 8.82 -2.40
CA ALA A 213 4.02 9.86 -2.25
C ALA A 213 5.37 9.43 -2.84
N THR A 214 6.23 10.40 -3.16
CA THR A 214 7.45 10.21 -3.96
C THR A 214 8.35 9.09 -3.43
N HIS A 215 8.65 9.09 -2.13
CA HIS A 215 9.55 8.12 -1.50
C HIS A 215 8.83 6.97 -0.78
N ALA A 216 7.50 6.93 -0.81
CA ALA A 216 6.72 5.89 -0.16
C ALA A 216 6.83 4.55 -0.88
N ARG A 217 6.81 3.48 -0.11
CA ARG A 217 6.76 2.09 -0.59
C ARG A 217 5.72 1.27 0.18
N VAL A 218 5.34 0.14 -0.37
CA VAL A 218 4.44 -0.82 0.28
C VAL A 218 5.27 -1.97 0.84
N ASN A 219 5.09 -2.30 2.11
CA ASN A 219 5.80 -3.40 2.76
C ASN A 219 5.18 -4.77 2.43
N GLU A 220 5.79 -5.84 2.96
CA GLU A 220 5.34 -7.23 2.74
C GLU A 220 3.92 -7.52 3.26
N TYR A 221 3.43 -6.74 4.22
CA TYR A 221 2.09 -6.86 4.78
C TYR A 221 1.05 -5.99 4.05
N GLY A 222 1.50 -5.11 3.15
CA GLY A 222 0.66 -4.18 2.41
C GLY A 222 0.51 -2.80 3.06
N PHE A 223 1.22 -2.50 4.15
CA PHE A 223 1.21 -1.17 4.75
C PHE A 223 2.16 -0.23 4.01
N ILE A 224 1.78 1.04 3.91
CA ILE A 224 2.60 2.05 3.27
C ILE A 224 3.63 2.55 4.27
N GLU A 225 4.89 2.52 3.88
CA GLU A 225 6.03 3.00 4.65
C GLU A 225 6.68 4.19 3.97
N THR A 226 7.29 5.06 4.78
CA THR A 226 8.02 6.24 4.33
C THR A 226 9.42 6.26 4.97
N PRO A 227 10.47 6.74 4.26
CA PRO A 227 11.84 6.71 4.76
C PRO A 227 12.16 7.88 5.67
N PHE A 228 12.99 7.64 6.66
CA PHE A 228 13.49 8.62 7.61
C PHE A 228 14.97 8.40 7.93
N TRP A 229 15.67 9.47 8.27
CA TRP A 229 16.97 9.40 8.87
C TRP A 229 16.85 9.30 10.39
N LYS A 230 17.61 8.39 11.00
CA LYS A 230 17.67 8.27 12.45
C LYS A 230 18.46 9.42 13.05
N VAL A 231 18.00 9.91 14.20
CA VAL A 231 18.74 10.88 15.01
C VAL A 231 19.33 10.16 16.24
N ASP A 232 20.61 10.35 16.48
CA ASP A 232 21.28 9.88 17.69
C ASP A 232 21.85 11.07 18.43
N LYS A 233 21.35 11.34 19.64
CA LYS A 233 21.78 12.43 20.51
C LYS A 233 21.86 13.80 19.82
N GLY A 234 20.83 14.12 19.03
CA GLY A 234 20.74 15.39 18.29
C GLY A 234 21.58 15.43 17.00
N ARG A 235 22.15 14.31 16.57
CA ARG A 235 22.90 14.18 15.32
C ARG A 235 22.13 13.30 14.33
N VAL A 236 21.92 13.81 13.13
CA VAL A 236 21.28 13.07 12.03
C VAL A 236 22.30 12.10 11.44
N VAL A 237 22.01 10.81 11.50
CA VAL A 237 22.86 9.74 10.95
C VAL A 237 22.47 9.50 9.49
N LYS A 238 23.22 10.10 8.58
CA LYS A 238 23.03 9.92 7.12
C LYS A 238 23.89 8.80 6.53
N SER A 239 24.60 8.06 7.37
CA SER A 239 25.42 6.91 6.97
C SER A 239 24.56 5.66 6.84
N GLY A 240 24.43 5.13 5.62
CA GLY A 240 23.64 3.91 5.33
C GLY A 240 22.30 4.20 4.67
N ASP A 241 21.44 3.18 4.68
CA ASP A 241 20.12 3.27 4.10
C ASP A 241 19.11 3.93 5.06
N PRO A 242 18.15 4.73 4.54
CA PRO A 242 17.11 5.31 5.36
C PRO A 242 16.20 4.22 5.94
N ILE A 243 15.70 4.47 7.15
CA ILE A 243 14.80 3.56 7.85
C ILE A 243 13.39 3.82 7.39
N TYR A 244 12.68 2.77 6.94
CA TYR A 244 11.29 2.87 6.54
C TYR A 244 10.37 2.55 7.71
N LEU A 245 9.47 3.47 8.01
CA LEU A 245 8.50 3.35 9.09
C LEU A 245 7.07 3.29 8.53
N SER A 246 6.28 2.35 9.04
CA SER A 246 4.83 2.34 8.87
C SER A 246 4.17 3.40 9.75
N ALA A 247 2.93 3.78 9.45
CA ALA A 247 2.25 4.86 10.16
C ALA A 247 2.09 4.59 11.67
N ASP A 248 1.85 3.34 12.03
CA ASP A 248 1.69 2.93 13.43
C ASP A 248 3.00 2.93 14.23
N LEU A 249 4.16 2.74 13.58
CA LEU A 249 5.48 2.88 14.22
C LEU A 249 5.88 4.36 14.31
N GLU A 250 5.52 5.14 13.31
CA GLU A 250 5.82 6.57 13.29
C GLU A 250 5.10 7.34 14.39
N ASP A 251 3.85 6.95 14.74
CA ASP A 251 3.07 7.58 15.81
C ASP A 251 3.76 7.51 17.19
N GLU A 252 4.64 6.54 17.39
CA GLU A 252 5.40 6.38 18.63
C GLU A 252 6.68 7.24 18.66
N CYS A 253 7.02 7.91 17.54
CA CYS A 253 8.27 8.61 17.34
C CYS A 253 8.06 10.11 17.12
N ARG A 254 9.04 10.91 17.56
CA ARG A 254 9.13 12.34 17.28
C ARG A 254 9.87 12.58 15.98
N VAL A 255 9.17 13.04 14.96
CA VAL A 255 9.70 13.20 13.62
C VAL A 255 9.86 14.68 13.29
N ALA A 256 11.08 15.10 12.99
CA ALA A 256 11.39 16.45 12.54
C ALA A 256 11.27 16.59 11.01
N PRO A 257 10.98 17.77 10.48
CA PRO A 257 10.92 18.04 9.05
C PRO A 257 12.31 17.90 8.39
N GLY A 258 12.32 17.71 7.06
CA GLY A 258 13.57 17.47 6.31
C GLY A 258 14.42 18.71 6.04
N ASP A 259 13.93 19.89 6.39
CA ASP A 259 14.60 21.19 6.24
C ASP A 259 15.32 21.68 7.49
N VAL A 260 15.41 20.84 8.51
CA VAL A 260 16.13 21.16 9.75
C VAL A 260 17.60 21.47 9.44
N ALA A 261 18.09 22.63 9.89
CA ALA A 261 19.46 23.06 9.70
C ALA A 261 20.41 22.14 10.48
N THR A 262 21.34 21.53 9.76
CA THR A 262 22.41 20.67 10.33
C THR A 262 23.77 21.19 9.90
N ASP A 263 24.79 20.97 10.72
CA ASP A 263 26.18 21.22 10.33
C ASP A 263 26.74 20.10 9.41
N GLU A 264 28.00 20.20 9.03
CA GLU A 264 28.69 19.20 8.19
C GLU A 264 28.76 17.81 8.84
N ASP A 265 28.76 17.76 10.16
CA ASP A 265 28.77 16.53 10.97
C ASP A 265 27.36 15.96 11.22
N GLY A 266 26.32 16.64 10.74
CA GLY A 266 24.92 16.25 10.93
C GLY A 266 24.33 16.68 12.28
N LEU A 267 24.99 17.50 13.08
CA LEU A 267 24.45 18.03 14.33
C LEU A 267 23.36 19.06 14.04
N ILE A 268 22.24 18.95 14.72
CA ILE A 268 21.12 19.89 14.57
C ILE A 268 21.46 21.19 15.29
N LEU A 269 21.35 22.32 14.57
CA LEU A 269 21.78 23.64 15.06
C LEU A 269 20.72 24.38 15.85
N ALA A 270 19.45 24.04 15.70
CA ALA A 270 18.33 24.72 16.34
C ALA A 270 18.15 24.27 17.80
N ASP A 271 17.88 25.22 18.71
CA ASP A 271 17.60 24.94 20.12
C ASP A 271 16.25 24.24 20.33
N LEU A 272 15.23 24.59 19.53
CA LEU A 272 13.91 23.99 19.54
C LEU A 272 13.47 23.69 18.11
N ILE A 273 13.01 22.46 17.90
CA ILE A 273 12.60 21.94 16.59
C ILE A 273 11.14 21.62 16.63
N PRO A 274 10.34 22.09 15.62
CA PRO A 274 9.00 21.62 15.48
C PRO A 274 9.02 20.15 15.03
N VAL A 275 8.41 19.27 15.80
CA VAL A 275 8.31 17.84 15.49
C VAL A 275 6.85 17.44 15.41
N ARG A 276 6.58 16.44 14.59
CA ARG A 276 5.30 15.75 14.57
C ARG A 276 5.38 14.54 15.51
N TYR A 277 4.41 14.47 16.43
CA TYR A 277 4.24 13.34 17.32
C TYR A 277 2.77 12.96 17.34
N ARG A 278 2.46 11.74 16.89
CA ARG A 278 1.09 11.31 16.63
C ARG A 278 0.39 12.24 15.62
N GLN A 279 -0.68 12.91 16.06
CA GLN A 279 -1.47 13.83 15.22
C GLN A 279 -1.17 15.31 15.51
N ASP A 280 -0.30 15.59 16.48
CA ASP A 280 0.01 16.94 16.97
C ASP A 280 1.42 17.39 16.58
N PHE A 281 1.63 18.70 16.66
CA PHE A 281 2.94 19.33 16.49
C PHE A 281 3.44 19.86 17.82
N GLU A 282 4.65 19.43 18.20
CA GLU A 282 5.33 19.85 19.42
C GLU A 282 6.65 20.54 19.08
N LYS A 283 7.16 21.39 19.99
CA LYS A 283 8.52 21.92 19.89
C LYS A 283 9.38 21.26 20.93
N VAL A 284 10.42 20.56 20.49
CA VAL A 284 11.31 19.78 21.36
C VAL A 284 12.78 20.14 21.13
N PRO A 285 13.65 19.95 22.11
CA PRO A 285 15.09 20.07 21.92
C PRO A 285 15.63 18.93 21.03
N PRO A 286 16.79 19.12 20.35
CA PRO A 286 17.40 18.13 19.45
C PRO A 286 17.57 16.73 20.04
N LEU A 287 17.80 16.65 21.33
CA LEU A 287 18.02 15.37 22.04
C LEU A 287 16.76 14.48 22.12
N GLN A 288 15.59 15.05 21.92
CA GLN A 288 14.31 14.34 21.96
C GLN A 288 13.75 13.99 20.55
N VAL A 289 14.46 14.35 19.51
CA VAL A 289 14.12 14.01 18.13
C VAL A 289 14.58 12.60 17.84
N ASP A 290 13.68 11.74 17.38
CA ASP A 290 13.97 10.34 17.03
C ASP A 290 14.38 10.20 15.57
N TYR A 291 13.67 10.91 14.69
CA TYR A 291 13.85 10.81 13.24
C TYR A 291 13.72 12.16 12.54
N VAL A 292 14.37 12.28 11.39
CA VAL A 292 14.27 13.43 10.48
C VAL A 292 13.81 12.92 9.12
N GLN A 293 12.93 13.65 8.46
CA GLN A 293 12.49 13.34 7.10
C GLN A 293 13.65 13.35 6.10
N LEU A 294 13.55 12.50 5.08
CA LEU A 294 14.57 12.43 4.03
C LEU A 294 14.66 13.72 3.21
N SER A 295 13.50 14.26 2.83
CA SER A 295 13.37 15.46 1.99
C SER A 295 11.97 16.08 2.18
N PRO A 296 11.81 17.40 2.01
CA PRO A 296 10.50 18.04 1.98
C PRO A 296 9.57 17.51 0.88
N VAL A 297 10.13 17.05 -0.25
CA VAL A 297 9.38 16.48 -1.39
C VAL A 297 8.71 15.14 -1.03
N GLN A 298 9.10 14.52 0.07
CA GLN A 298 8.55 13.25 0.55
C GLN A 298 7.02 13.27 0.75
N VAL A 299 6.42 14.42 1.00
CA VAL A 299 4.99 14.55 1.33
C VAL A 299 4.10 14.47 0.10
N ILE A 300 4.61 14.84 -1.07
CA ILE A 300 3.86 14.98 -2.31
C ILE A 300 4.15 13.84 -3.30
N SER A 301 3.25 13.66 -4.27
CA SER A 301 3.40 12.69 -5.36
C SER A 301 4.36 13.18 -6.44
N VAL A 302 4.73 12.28 -7.35
CA VAL A 302 5.62 12.60 -8.47
C VAL A 302 5.05 13.71 -9.36
N ALA A 303 3.76 13.66 -9.73
CA ALA A 303 3.16 14.69 -10.57
C ALA A 303 3.14 16.06 -9.88
N THR A 304 2.80 16.09 -8.59
CA THR A 304 2.79 17.33 -7.80
C THR A 304 4.20 17.90 -7.61
N SER A 305 5.21 17.04 -7.48
CA SER A 305 6.62 17.46 -7.32
C SER A 305 7.23 18.12 -8.56
N LEU A 306 6.58 18.01 -9.71
CA LEU A 306 6.97 18.66 -10.96
C LEU A 306 6.37 20.07 -11.13
N ILE A 307 5.54 20.53 -10.20
CA ILE A 307 4.99 21.89 -10.21
C ILE A 307 6.04 22.84 -9.62
N PRO A 308 6.62 23.76 -10.41
CA PRO A 308 7.55 24.75 -9.88
C PRO A 308 6.83 25.74 -8.97
N PHE A 309 7.47 26.17 -7.88
CA PHE A 309 6.92 27.10 -6.88
C PHE A 309 5.61 26.63 -6.25
N LEU A 310 5.46 25.32 -6.04
CA LEU A 310 4.25 24.70 -5.48
C LEU A 310 3.81 25.35 -4.17
N GLU A 311 4.76 25.75 -3.33
CA GLU A 311 4.50 26.38 -2.02
C GLU A 311 3.77 27.73 -2.10
N HIS A 312 3.74 28.35 -3.25
CA HIS A 312 3.04 29.62 -3.50
C HIS A 312 1.65 29.42 -4.09
N ASP A 313 1.29 28.19 -4.45
CA ASP A 313 0.00 27.89 -5.06
C ASP A 313 -1.03 27.43 -4.02
N ASP A 314 -2.30 27.80 -4.24
CA ASP A 314 -3.40 27.21 -3.49
C ASP A 314 -3.55 25.71 -3.81
N ALA A 315 -3.89 24.91 -2.80
CA ALA A 315 -4.01 23.46 -2.93
C ALA A 315 -4.99 23.02 -4.04
N ASN A 316 -6.11 23.75 -4.21
CA ASN A 316 -7.09 23.46 -5.25
C ASN A 316 -6.51 23.68 -6.66
N ARG A 317 -5.69 24.73 -6.84
CA ARG A 317 -5.05 25.01 -8.14
C ARG A 317 -3.89 24.04 -8.41
N ALA A 318 -3.16 23.65 -7.39
CA ALA A 318 -2.13 22.61 -7.49
C ALA A 318 -2.73 21.25 -7.88
N LEU A 319 -3.90 20.88 -7.34
CA LEU A 319 -4.64 19.68 -7.72
C LEU A 319 -5.01 19.70 -9.20
N MET A 320 -5.61 20.81 -9.67
CA MET A 320 -5.95 20.97 -11.09
C MET A 320 -4.71 20.90 -11.98
N GLY A 321 -3.64 21.59 -11.61
CA GLY A 321 -2.37 21.59 -12.35
C GLY A 321 -1.73 20.19 -12.42
N SER A 322 -1.70 19.45 -11.33
CA SER A 322 -1.22 18.08 -11.28
C SER A 322 -2.02 17.15 -12.21
N ASN A 323 -3.35 17.29 -12.21
CA ASN A 323 -4.22 16.53 -13.12
C ASN A 323 -4.01 16.91 -14.60
N MET A 324 -3.82 18.22 -14.89
CA MET A 324 -3.58 18.71 -16.27
C MET A 324 -2.22 18.27 -16.82
N GLN A 325 -1.17 18.18 -16.02
CA GLN A 325 0.14 17.67 -16.47
C GLN A 325 0.03 16.27 -17.09
N ARG A 326 -0.82 15.40 -16.56
CA ARG A 326 -1.05 14.04 -17.09
C ARG A 326 -1.76 14.03 -18.45
N GLN A 327 -2.43 15.10 -18.83
CA GLN A 327 -3.17 15.24 -20.08
C GLN A 327 -2.34 15.90 -21.20
N ALA A 328 -1.13 16.36 -20.88
CA ALA A 328 -0.27 17.05 -21.82
C ALA A 328 0.19 16.10 -22.95
N VAL A 329 0.00 16.52 -24.19
CA VAL A 329 0.41 15.77 -25.38
C VAL A 329 1.86 16.09 -25.70
N PRO A 330 2.74 15.09 -25.95
CA PRO A 330 4.11 15.31 -26.38
C PRO A 330 4.17 16.07 -27.70
N LEU A 331 5.03 17.08 -27.77
CA LEU A 331 5.24 17.87 -28.98
C LEU A 331 6.19 17.17 -29.94
N LEU A 332 6.08 17.45 -31.26
CA LEU A 332 7.00 16.96 -32.28
C LEU A 332 8.46 17.39 -32.02
N ARG A 333 8.63 18.59 -31.50
CA ARG A 333 9.93 19.13 -31.04
C ARG A 333 9.80 19.55 -29.59
N PRO A 334 10.08 18.62 -28.66
CA PRO A 334 10.03 18.97 -27.24
C PRO A 334 11.21 19.88 -26.90
N GLU A 335 10.95 20.88 -26.07
CA GLU A 335 11.95 21.79 -25.56
C GLU A 335 12.11 21.60 -24.04
N ARG A 336 13.32 21.89 -23.56
CA ARG A 336 13.58 21.87 -22.13
C ARG A 336 12.82 23.03 -21.47
N PRO A 337 12.10 22.81 -20.35
CA PRO A 337 11.46 23.88 -19.63
C PRO A 337 12.50 24.87 -19.09
N LEU A 338 12.21 26.17 -19.19
CA LEU A 338 13.08 27.22 -18.66
C LEU A 338 13.15 27.19 -17.13
N VAL A 339 12.04 26.85 -16.49
CA VAL A 339 11.93 26.67 -15.04
C VAL A 339 11.50 25.24 -14.79
N GLY A 340 12.29 24.49 -14.04
CA GLY A 340 12.03 23.10 -13.70
C GLY A 340 12.35 22.81 -12.23
N THR A 341 11.96 21.65 -11.77
CA THR A 341 12.16 21.20 -10.39
C THR A 341 13.40 20.28 -10.21
N GLY A 342 14.01 19.85 -11.33
CA GLY A 342 15.15 18.95 -11.35
C GLY A 342 14.78 17.46 -11.33
N LEU A 343 13.51 17.09 -11.14
CA LEU A 343 13.04 15.72 -11.13
C LEU A 343 12.62 15.18 -12.51
N GLU A 344 12.56 16.05 -13.53
CA GLU A 344 12.04 15.73 -14.86
C GLU A 344 12.79 14.58 -15.52
N SER A 345 14.12 14.59 -15.43
CA SER A 345 14.98 13.55 -16.03
C SER A 345 14.79 12.19 -15.33
N GLN A 346 14.63 12.18 -14.02
CA GLN A 346 14.38 10.96 -13.26
C GLN A 346 12.99 10.39 -13.59
N VAL A 347 11.97 11.23 -13.64
CA VAL A 347 10.60 10.81 -14.01
C VAL A 347 10.58 10.19 -15.40
N ALA A 348 11.28 10.78 -16.38
CA ALA A 348 11.37 10.25 -17.72
C ALA A 348 12.03 8.86 -17.76
N ARG A 349 13.07 8.64 -16.95
CA ARG A 349 13.73 7.33 -16.83
C ARG A 349 12.84 6.30 -16.18
N ASP A 350 12.19 6.65 -15.07
CA ASP A 350 11.39 5.74 -14.23
C ASP A 350 10.05 5.37 -14.89
N SER A 351 9.57 6.16 -15.85
CA SER A 351 8.35 5.87 -16.61
C SER A 351 8.44 4.58 -17.44
N GLY A 352 9.64 4.29 -17.95
CA GLY A 352 9.87 3.15 -18.83
C GLY A 352 9.44 3.36 -20.29
N MET A 353 8.93 4.55 -20.66
CA MET A 353 8.60 4.90 -22.06
C MET A 353 9.84 5.25 -22.88
N VAL A 354 10.87 5.76 -22.25
CA VAL A 354 12.09 6.20 -22.91
C VAL A 354 13.09 5.05 -22.93
N PRO A 355 13.54 4.59 -24.12
CA PRO A 355 14.59 3.59 -24.19
C PRO A 355 15.91 4.18 -23.68
N ILE A 356 16.55 3.47 -22.75
CA ILE A 356 17.81 3.86 -22.12
C ILE A 356 18.87 2.86 -22.52
N THR A 357 20.05 3.34 -22.94
CA THR A 357 21.20 2.49 -23.20
C THR A 357 21.64 1.77 -21.93
N LYS A 358 22.08 0.52 -22.07
CA LYS A 358 22.61 -0.29 -20.96
C LYS A 358 24.13 -0.23 -20.86
N VAL A 359 24.77 0.34 -21.87
CA VAL A 359 26.23 0.41 -21.99
C VAL A 359 26.67 1.86 -22.18
N ASN A 360 27.86 2.16 -21.72
CA ASN A 360 28.54 3.41 -22.05
C ASN A 360 29.15 3.28 -23.45
N GLY A 361 29.03 4.32 -24.27
CA GLY A 361 29.56 4.22 -25.62
C GLY A 361 29.22 5.42 -26.50
N THR A 362 29.68 5.37 -27.74
CA THR A 362 29.45 6.40 -28.75
C THR A 362 28.38 5.95 -29.75
N VAL A 363 27.40 6.83 -30.00
CA VAL A 363 26.36 6.57 -31.00
C VAL A 363 26.99 6.61 -32.40
N SER A 364 26.98 5.47 -33.11
CA SER A 364 27.54 5.33 -34.43
C SER A 364 26.53 5.49 -35.57
N TYR A 365 25.27 5.19 -35.30
CA TYR A 365 24.18 5.29 -36.26
C TYR A 365 22.85 5.60 -35.59
N VAL A 366 22.03 6.43 -36.23
CA VAL A 366 20.68 6.78 -35.75
C VAL A 366 19.76 6.92 -36.95
N ASP A 367 18.63 6.22 -36.91
CA ASP A 367 17.48 6.45 -37.78
C ASP A 367 16.17 6.36 -37.00
N ALA A 368 15.02 6.35 -37.68
CA ALA A 368 13.71 6.32 -37.06
C ALA A 368 13.42 4.99 -36.34
N ASN A 369 14.10 3.91 -36.68
CA ASN A 369 13.82 2.56 -36.18
C ASN A 369 14.96 2.00 -35.31
N GLU A 370 16.21 2.48 -35.51
CA GLU A 370 17.38 1.88 -34.92
C GLU A 370 18.39 2.93 -34.42
N ILE A 371 18.94 2.68 -33.24
CA ILE A 371 20.08 3.43 -32.69
C ILE A 371 21.18 2.42 -32.38
N ILE A 372 22.33 2.57 -33.01
CA ILE A 372 23.50 1.71 -32.79
C ILE A 372 24.51 2.45 -31.91
N VAL A 373 24.77 1.88 -30.74
CA VAL A 373 25.77 2.37 -29.79
C VAL A 373 26.97 1.42 -29.84
N ARG A 374 28.15 1.98 -30.11
CA ARG A 374 29.40 1.25 -30.00
C ARG A 374 29.88 1.37 -28.56
N ASP A 375 30.10 0.23 -27.92
CA ASP A 375 30.64 0.16 -26.59
C ASP A 375 32.07 0.68 -26.53
N ASP A 376 32.43 1.35 -25.41
CA ASP A 376 33.80 1.85 -25.17
C ASP A 376 34.79 0.71 -24.88
N GLU A 377 34.28 -0.49 -24.55
CA GLU A 377 35.08 -1.68 -24.31
C GLU A 377 35.37 -2.53 -25.57
N GLY A 378 34.80 -2.18 -26.73
CA GLY A 378 35.02 -2.83 -28.03
C GLY A 378 33.89 -3.75 -28.44
#